data_2c30344d24730e6dee997fc7bc6b21f1
#
_entry.id   2c30344d24730e6dee997fc7bc6b21f1
#
_cell.length_a   1.000
_cell.length_b   1.000
_cell.length_c   1.000
_cell.angle_alpha   90.00
_cell.angle_beta   90.00
_cell.angle_gamma   90.00
#
_symmetry.space_group_name_H-M   'P 1'
#
loop_
_entity.id
_entity.type
_entity.pdbx_description
1 polymer ?
#
loop_
_entity_poly.entity_id
_entity_poly.type
_entity_poly.pdbx_seq_one_letter_code
_entity_poly.pdbx_strand_id
1 'polypeptide(L)'
;MVRKEEFLFDSRDGKSRIHAVRWVPEGKICCILQVVHGMAEFVERYEPMAMYLGEKGIMVTGEDHLGHGKSVGENGKYGFFCEQDPATVVVRDVHRLKKMNQEEYPGIPYVILGHSMGSFITRNYLFRYGTGIQGAIICGTGSQPKALVKLCLMIERVQRLFLGAGHVAKGIDK
;
A
#
# COMPACT_ATOMS: atom_id res chain seq x y z
N MET A 1 -23.18 12.40 -4.72
CA MET A 1 -21.79 12.91 -4.98
C MET A 1 -20.77 12.13 -4.18
N VAL A 2 -19.48 12.25 -4.50
CA VAL A 2 -18.38 11.60 -3.77
C VAL A 2 -17.44 12.68 -3.25
N ARG A 3 -17.16 12.68 -1.95
CA ARG A 3 -16.26 13.64 -1.31
C ARG A 3 -14.87 13.03 -1.18
N LYS A 4 -13.84 13.73 -1.66
CA LYS A 4 -12.43 13.36 -1.48
C LYS A 4 -11.90 13.98 -0.20
N GLU A 5 -11.22 13.15 0.61
CA GLU A 5 -10.52 13.54 1.84
C GLU A 5 -9.07 13.12 1.72
N GLU A 6 -8.14 14.04 1.94
CA GLU A 6 -6.71 13.76 2.02
C GLU A 6 -6.23 14.01 3.46
N PHE A 7 -5.42 13.11 3.97
CA PHE A 7 -4.88 13.24 5.33
C PHE A 7 -3.52 12.55 5.45
N LEU A 8 -2.83 12.82 6.55
CA LEU A 8 -1.55 12.22 6.88
C LEU A 8 -1.66 11.44 8.19
N PHE A 9 -1.00 10.28 8.24
CA PHE A 9 -0.82 9.54 9.49
C PHE A 9 0.64 9.09 9.65
N ASP A 10 1.05 8.77 10.89
CA ASP A 10 2.44 8.36 11.16
C ASP A 10 2.69 6.94 10.68
N SER A 11 3.77 6.73 9.94
CA SER A 11 4.21 5.40 9.53
C SER A 11 4.68 4.56 10.72
N ARG A 12 4.68 3.26 10.53
CA ARG A 12 5.24 2.29 11.47
C ARG A 12 6.77 2.19 11.43
N ASP A 13 7.43 2.98 10.57
CA ASP A 13 8.88 3.21 10.63
C ASP A 13 9.30 4.14 11.78
N GLY A 14 8.34 4.85 12.41
CA GLY A 14 8.53 5.76 13.53
C GLY A 14 9.12 7.13 13.16
N LYS A 15 9.26 7.44 11.87
CA LYS A 15 9.91 8.68 11.40
C LYS A 15 9.08 9.41 10.34
N SER A 16 8.41 8.67 9.46
CA SER A 16 7.76 9.18 8.25
C SER A 16 6.27 9.41 8.44
N ARG A 17 5.72 10.27 7.60
CA ARG A 17 4.27 10.48 7.47
C ARG A 17 3.79 9.82 6.19
N ILE A 18 2.65 9.15 6.28
CA ILE A 18 1.98 8.49 5.16
C ILE A 18 0.82 9.36 4.70
N HIS A 19 0.80 9.68 3.42
CA HIS A 19 -0.32 10.32 2.76
C HIS A 19 -1.39 9.27 2.44
N ALA A 20 -2.63 9.59 2.74
CA ALA A 20 -3.78 8.74 2.47
C ALA A 20 -4.94 9.54 1.91
N VAL A 21 -5.78 8.85 1.14
CA VAL A 21 -6.97 9.42 0.52
C VAL A 21 -8.18 8.54 0.81
N ARG A 22 -9.31 9.18 1.02
CA ARG A 22 -10.64 8.56 1.02
C ARG A 22 -11.51 9.24 -0.01
N TRP A 23 -12.27 8.46 -0.74
CA TRP A 23 -13.38 8.89 -1.58
C TRP A 23 -14.66 8.38 -0.93
N VAL A 24 -15.31 9.28 -0.20
CA VAL A 24 -16.48 8.97 0.64
C VAL A 24 -17.77 9.27 -0.11
N PRO A 25 -18.62 8.25 -0.36
CA PRO A 25 -19.93 8.49 -0.97
C PRO A 25 -20.83 9.34 -0.05
N GLU A 26 -21.63 10.20 -0.62
CA GLU A 26 -22.76 10.78 0.11
C GLU A 26 -23.83 9.71 0.34
N GLY A 27 -24.33 9.63 1.58
CA GLY A 27 -25.33 8.67 1.98
C GLY A 27 -24.78 7.38 2.57
N LYS A 28 -25.51 6.27 2.38
CA LYS A 28 -25.15 4.98 3.01
C LYS A 28 -23.92 4.36 2.36
N ILE A 29 -22.90 4.07 3.16
CA ILE A 29 -21.73 3.28 2.73
C ILE A 29 -22.08 1.79 2.88
N CYS A 30 -22.03 1.04 1.80
CA CYS A 30 -22.32 -0.39 1.79
C CYS A 30 -21.05 -1.25 1.93
N CYS A 31 -19.88 -0.72 1.54
CA CYS A 31 -18.60 -1.42 1.60
C CYS A 31 -17.45 -0.41 1.60
N ILE A 32 -16.33 -0.77 2.22
CA ILE A 32 -15.06 -0.07 2.11
C ILE A 32 -14.10 -0.90 1.26
N LEU A 33 -13.55 -0.31 0.21
CA LEU A 33 -12.51 -0.90 -0.62
C LEU A 33 -11.18 -0.17 -0.36
N GLN A 34 -10.24 -0.84 0.31
CA GLN A 34 -8.88 -0.31 0.48
C GLN A 34 -7.99 -0.77 -0.69
N VAL A 35 -7.39 0.19 -1.36
CA VAL A 35 -6.43 -0.04 -2.46
C VAL A 35 -5.02 -0.07 -1.91
N VAL A 36 -4.25 -1.07 -2.32
CA VAL A 36 -2.82 -1.24 -2.05
C VAL A 36 -2.13 -1.19 -3.42
N HIS A 37 -1.53 -0.06 -3.75
CA HIS A 37 -1.02 0.25 -5.08
C HIS A 37 0.30 -0.49 -5.41
N GLY A 38 0.69 -0.48 -6.67
CA GLY A 38 1.91 -1.11 -7.18
C GLY A 38 3.18 -0.26 -7.02
N MET A 39 4.30 -0.80 -7.52
CA MET A 39 5.56 -0.07 -7.59
C MET A 39 5.44 1.10 -8.58
N ALA A 40 6.10 2.22 -8.27
CA ALA A 40 6.07 3.44 -9.08
C ALA A 40 4.66 3.98 -9.37
N GLU A 41 3.71 3.67 -8.50
CA GLU A 41 2.34 4.18 -8.50
C GLU A 41 2.09 5.08 -7.28
N PHE A 42 0.88 5.60 -7.19
CA PHE A 42 0.38 6.40 -6.08
C PHE A 42 -1.14 6.25 -5.97
N VAL A 43 -1.69 6.51 -4.81
CA VAL A 43 -3.10 6.23 -4.50
C VAL A 43 -4.09 6.99 -5.40
N GLU A 44 -3.79 8.22 -5.76
CA GLU A 44 -4.71 9.05 -6.57
C GLU A 44 -4.87 8.55 -8.02
N ARG A 45 -3.99 7.65 -8.49
CA ARG A 45 -4.18 6.96 -9.79
C ARG A 45 -5.49 6.18 -9.86
N TYR A 46 -6.02 5.80 -8.71
CA TYR A 46 -7.27 5.04 -8.60
C TYR A 46 -8.52 5.93 -8.50
N GLU A 47 -8.38 7.26 -8.55
CA GLU A 47 -9.49 8.21 -8.43
C GLU A 47 -10.64 7.96 -9.42
N PRO A 48 -10.42 7.68 -10.73
CA PRO A 48 -11.52 7.39 -11.64
C PRO A 48 -12.35 6.17 -11.22
N MET A 49 -11.69 5.10 -10.76
CA MET A 49 -12.37 3.92 -10.21
C MET A 49 -13.09 4.27 -8.90
N ALA A 50 -12.46 5.05 -8.04
CA ALA A 50 -13.01 5.45 -6.74
C ALA A 50 -14.27 6.30 -6.90
N MET A 51 -14.28 7.23 -7.84
CA MET A 51 -15.46 8.05 -8.17
C MET A 51 -16.61 7.17 -8.67
N TYR A 52 -16.35 6.28 -9.62
CA TYR A 52 -17.36 5.35 -10.14
C TYR A 52 -17.96 4.44 -9.05
N LEU A 53 -17.10 3.86 -8.18
CA LEU A 53 -17.55 3.00 -7.09
C LEU A 53 -18.28 3.79 -6.00
N GLY A 54 -17.85 5.02 -5.74
CA GLY A 54 -18.50 5.92 -4.80
C GLY A 54 -19.94 6.25 -5.17
N GLU A 55 -20.27 6.42 -6.46
CA GLU A 55 -21.64 6.58 -6.93
C GLU A 55 -22.53 5.37 -6.62
N LYS A 56 -21.93 4.20 -6.37
CA LYS A 56 -22.60 2.97 -5.98
C LYS A 56 -22.59 2.68 -4.47
N GLY A 57 -22.19 3.68 -3.67
CA GLY A 57 -22.15 3.56 -2.22
C GLY A 57 -20.93 2.80 -1.68
N ILE A 58 -19.88 2.59 -2.47
CA ILE A 58 -18.62 1.97 -2.05
C ILE A 58 -17.62 3.08 -1.74
N MET A 59 -17.21 3.21 -0.48
CA MET A 59 -16.11 4.07 -0.09
C MET A 59 -14.79 3.44 -0.56
N VAL A 60 -13.99 4.19 -1.30
CA VAL A 60 -12.63 3.76 -1.67
C VAL A 60 -11.61 4.52 -0.85
N THR A 61 -10.55 3.86 -0.45
CA THR A 61 -9.46 4.45 0.33
C THR A 61 -8.14 3.80 -0.04
N GLY A 62 -7.04 4.46 0.27
CA GLY A 62 -5.69 3.93 0.11
C GLY A 62 -4.66 4.93 0.63
N GLU A 63 -3.44 4.45 0.76
CA GLU A 63 -2.30 5.29 1.10
C GLU A 63 -1.23 5.23 0.00
N ASP A 64 -0.42 6.27 -0.07
CA ASP A 64 0.87 6.22 -0.75
C ASP A 64 1.87 5.47 0.14
N HIS A 65 2.39 4.34 -0.31
CA HIS A 65 3.41 3.61 0.45
C HIS A 65 4.65 4.47 0.69
N LEU A 66 5.42 4.15 1.72
CA LEU A 66 6.74 4.77 1.94
C LEU A 66 7.55 4.78 0.63
N GLY A 67 8.18 5.91 0.33
CA GLY A 67 8.94 6.10 -0.91
C GLY A 67 8.09 6.24 -2.17
N HIS A 68 6.77 6.42 -2.05
CA HIS A 68 5.86 6.59 -3.18
C HIS A 68 4.96 7.82 -2.98
N GLY A 69 4.50 8.39 -4.09
CA GLY A 69 3.59 9.51 -4.11
C GLY A 69 3.96 10.64 -3.15
N LYS A 70 3.00 11.15 -2.41
CA LYS A 70 3.18 12.23 -1.42
C LYS A 70 3.79 11.75 -0.10
N SER A 71 4.00 10.43 0.09
CA SER A 71 4.69 9.86 1.26
C SER A 71 6.21 9.89 1.16
N VAL A 72 6.78 10.36 0.05
CA VAL A 72 8.25 10.47 -0.11
C VAL A 72 8.87 11.49 0.84
N GLY A 73 8.15 12.58 1.17
CA GLY A 73 8.68 13.69 1.97
C GLY A 73 9.72 14.52 1.20
N GLU A 74 10.07 15.70 1.71
CA GLU A 74 10.92 16.68 1.01
C GLU A 74 12.35 16.17 0.73
N ASN A 75 12.91 15.34 1.62
CA ASN A 75 14.25 14.77 1.47
C ASN A 75 14.24 13.26 1.23
N GLY A 76 13.07 12.71 0.87
CA GLY A 76 12.88 11.28 0.67
C GLY A 76 13.45 10.80 -0.66
N LYS A 77 13.65 9.49 -0.75
CA LYS A 77 14.06 8.82 -1.99
C LYS A 77 12.88 8.01 -2.54
N TYR A 78 12.57 8.23 -3.81
CA TYR A 78 11.55 7.40 -4.50
C TYR A 78 11.99 5.92 -4.50
N GLY A 79 11.01 5.04 -4.26
CA GLY A 79 11.22 3.60 -4.20
C GLY A 79 11.90 3.09 -2.91
N PHE A 80 12.30 3.96 -2.00
CA PHE A 80 12.91 3.57 -0.73
C PHE A 80 11.86 3.55 0.39
N PHE A 81 11.58 2.39 0.93
CA PHE A 81 10.61 2.24 2.02
C PHE A 81 11.19 2.68 3.36
N CYS A 82 12.13 1.91 3.93
CA CYS A 82 12.85 2.22 5.16
C CYS A 82 14.06 1.28 5.32
N GLU A 83 14.92 1.59 6.31
CA GLU A 83 16.14 0.81 6.56
C GLU A 83 15.88 -0.54 7.26
N GLN A 84 14.90 -0.55 8.19
CA GLN A 84 14.62 -1.71 9.04
C GLN A 84 13.28 -2.34 8.69
N ASP A 85 13.31 -3.61 8.34
CA ASP A 85 12.16 -4.48 8.05
C ASP A 85 11.06 -3.83 7.18
N PRO A 86 11.40 -3.29 5.99
CA PRO A 86 10.47 -2.57 5.14
C PRO A 86 9.22 -3.38 4.77
N ALA A 87 9.37 -4.70 4.61
CA ALA A 87 8.26 -5.59 4.29
C ALA A 87 7.21 -5.68 5.41
N THR A 88 7.65 -5.59 6.66
CA THR A 88 6.72 -5.56 7.81
C THR A 88 6.14 -4.16 8.01
N VAL A 89 6.94 -3.12 7.83
CA VAL A 89 6.50 -1.73 8.00
C VAL A 89 5.36 -1.40 7.06
N VAL A 90 5.51 -1.66 5.74
CA VAL A 90 4.47 -1.36 4.76
C VAL A 90 3.16 -2.12 5.04
N VAL A 91 3.24 -3.38 5.44
CA VAL A 91 2.04 -4.16 5.82
C VAL A 91 1.35 -3.59 7.06
N ARG A 92 2.12 -3.08 8.02
CA ARG A 92 1.58 -2.44 9.24
C ARG A 92 0.97 -1.07 8.96
N ASP A 93 1.46 -0.33 7.97
CA ASP A 93 0.88 0.93 7.53
C ASP A 93 -0.46 0.69 6.84
N VAL A 94 -0.55 -0.29 5.94
CA VAL A 94 -1.82 -0.78 5.36
C VAL A 94 -2.82 -1.16 6.46
N HIS A 95 -2.35 -1.85 7.51
CA HIS A 95 -3.20 -2.23 8.65
C HIS A 95 -3.64 -1.02 9.46
N ARG A 96 -2.79 -0.03 9.66
CA ARG A 96 -3.12 1.19 10.38
C ARG A 96 -4.25 1.96 9.69
N LEU A 97 -4.17 2.13 8.37
CA LEU A 97 -5.22 2.78 7.60
C LEU A 97 -6.56 2.01 7.73
N LYS A 98 -6.53 0.68 7.62
CA LYS A 98 -7.74 -0.13 7.88
C LYS A 98 -8.34 0.15 9.25
N LYS A 99 -7.52 0.15 10.30
CA LYS A 99 -7.99 0.40 11.67
C LYS A 99 -8.64 1.78 11.79
N MET A 100 -8.02 2.82 11.26
CA MET A 100 -8.58 4.18 11.24
C MET A 100 -9.94 4.21 10.53
N ASN A 101 -10.04 3.56 9.37
CA ASN A 101 -11.31 3.48 8.64
C ASN A 101 -12.39 2.72 9.41
N GLN A 102 -12.05 1.61 10.08
CA GLN A 102 -13.01 0.84 10.87
C GLN A 102 -13.46 1.55 12.17
N GLU A 103 -12.61 2.39 12.73
CA GLU A 103 -12.94 3.23 13.88
C GLU A 103 -13.92 4.34 13.50
N GLU A 104 -13.73 4.95 12.32
CA GLU A 104 -14.59 6.02 11.82
C GLU A 104 -15.88 5.50 11.18
N TYR A 105 -15.82 4.33 10.54
CA TYR A 105 -16.95 3.68 9.85
C TYR A 105 -17.17 2.25 10.40
N PRO A 106 -17.67 2.10 11.63
CA PRO A 106 -17.80 0.79 12.29
C PRO A 106 -18.85 -0.07 11.60
N GLY A 107 -18.59 -1.37 11.55
CA GLY A 107 -19.53 -2.37 11.04
C GLY A 107 -19.68 -2.44 9.52
N ILE A 108 -18.98 -1.58 8.76
CA ILE A 108 -19.02 -1.62 7.30
C ILE A 108 -18.14 -2.77 6.78
N PRO A 109 -18.64 -3.61 5.85
CA PRO A 109 -17.83 -4.65 5.20
C PRO A 109 -16.56 -4.08 4.57
N TYR A 110 -15.43 -4.79 4.71
CA TYR A 110 -14.12 -4.33 4.29
C TYR A 110 -13.50 -5.26 3.26
N VAL A 111 -13.19 -4.72 2.09
CA VAL A 111 -12.51 -5.42 1.00
C VAL A 111 -11.16 -4.77 0.75
N ILE A 112 -10.15 -5.56 0.40
CA ILE A 112 -8.82 -5.06 0.06
C ILE A 112 -8.48 -5.42 -1.39
N LEU A 113 -7.92 -4.46 -2.13
CA LEU A 113 -7.46 -4.65 -3.50
C LEU A 113 -5.96 -4.39 -3.56
N GLY A 114 -5.18 -5.40 -3.97
CA GLY A 114 -3.75 -5.25 -4.22
C GLY A 114 -3.41 -5.39 -5.70
N HIS A 115 -2.71 -4.40 -6.25
CA HIS A 115 -2.26 -4.40 -7.63
C HIS A 115 -0.74 -4.52 -7.74
N SER A 116 -0.22 -5.39 -8.61
CA SER A 116 1.20 -5.57 -8.87
C SER A 116 2.01 -5.81 -7.57
N MET A 117 2.97 -4.96 -7.19
CA MET A 117 3.66 -5.00 -5.90
C MET A 117 2.66 -5.02 -4.73
N GLY A 118 1.59 -4.21 -4.81
CA GLY A 118 0.52 -4.21 -3.81
C GLY A 118 -0.19 -5.56 -3.64
N SER A 119 -0.18 -6.41 -4.67
CA SER A 119 -0.72 -7.76 -4.57
C SER A 119 0.11 -8.65 -3.64
N PHE A 120 1.44 -8.51 -3.64
CA PHE A 120 2.33 -9.21 -2.72
C PHE A 120 2.19 -8.66 -1.29
N ILE A 121 2.09 -7.34 -1.13
CA ILE A 121 1.82 -6.68 0.15
C ILE A 121 0.49 -7.19 0.72
N THR A 122 -0.57 -7.23 -0.10
CA THR A 122 -1.90 -7.71 0.30
C THR A 122 -1.88 -9.18 0.72
N ARG A 123 -1.18 -10.06 -0.01
CA ARG A 123 -1.04 -11.48 0.38
C ARG A 123 -0.34 -11.63 1.74
N ASN A 124 0.73 -10.85 1.99
CA ASN A 124 1.41 -10.82 3.28
C ASN A 124 0.50 -10.22 4.38
N TYR A 125 -0.26 -9.19 4.05
CA TYR A 125 -1.26 -8.59 4.92
C TYR A 125 -2.32 -9.60 5.36
N LEU A 126 -2.93 -10.33 4.42
CA LEU A 126 -3.96 -11.33 4.70
C LEU A 126 -3.45 -12.45 5.61
N PHE A 127 -2.22 -12.88 5.43
CA PHE A 127 -1.58 -13.87 6.30
C PHE A 127 -1.45 -13.39 7.75
N ARG A 128 -1.19 -12.09 7.97
CA ARG A 128 -0.97 -11.52 9.31
C ARG A 128 -2.22 -10.93 9.93
N TYR A 129 -3.06 -10.27 9.14
CA TYR A 129 -4.16 -9.40 9.57
C TYR A 129 -5.47 -9.64 8.80
N GLY A 130 -5.67 -10.82 8.25
CA GLY A 130 -6.84 -11.14 7.42
C GLY A 130 -8.19 -11.14 8.17
N THR A 131 -8.17 -11.17 9.49
CA THR A 131 -9.39 -11.10 10.30
C THR A 131 -10.16 -9.82 10.03
N GLY A 132 -11.48 -9.95 9.77
CA GLY A 132 -12.36 -8.81 9.47
C GLY A 132 -12.17 -8.24 8.06
N ILE A 133 -11.58 -9.00 7.13
CA ILE A 133 -11.61 -8.76 5.69
C ILE A 133 -12.66 -9.68 5.08
N GLN A 134 -13.68 -9.11 4.42
CA GLN A 134 -14.76 -9.86 3.77
C GLN A 134 -14.42 -10.29 2.34
N GLY A 135 -13.44 -9.66 1.71
CA GLY A 135 -12.99 -10.01 0.37
C GLY A 135 -11.63 -9.45 0.03
N ALA A 136 -10.91 -10.12 -0.86
CA ALA A 136 -9.64 -9.66 -1.39
C ALA A 136 -9.59 -9.80 -2.90
N ILE A 137 -9.15 -8.74 -3.58
CA ILE A 137 -8.94 -8.69 -5.02
C ILE A 137 -7.43 -8.62 -5.25
N ILE A 138 -6.89 -9.63 -5.91
CA ILE A 138 -5.45 -9.76 -6.15
C ILE A 138 -5.20 -9.64 -7.66
N CYS A 139 -4.67 -8.48 -8.09
CA CYS A 139 -4.44 -8.16 -9.49
C CYS A 139 -2.95 -8.11 -9.81
N GLY A 140 -2.54 -8.58 -10.99
CA GLY A 140 -1.16 -8.51 -11.44
C GLY A 140 -0.16 -9.23 -10.52
N THR A 141 -0.62 -10.27 -9.82
CA THR A 141 0.23 -11.07 -8.93
C THR A 141 1.04 -12.09 -9.70
N GLY A 142 2.11 -12.58 -9.09
CA GLY A 142 2.95 -13.60 -9.68
C GLY A 142 3.49 -14.59 -8.65
N SER A 143 4.21 -15.59 -9.14
CA SER A 143 4.99 -16.51 -8.33
C SER A 143 6.30 -16.77 -9.05
N GLN A 144 7.41 -16.69 -8.33
CA GLN A 144 8.73 -16.98 -8.88
C GLN A 144 9.29 -18.26 -8.27
N PRO A 145 10.09 -19.04 -9.03
CA PRO A 145 10.78 -20.21 -8.49
C PRO A 145 11.62 -19.84 -7.27
N LYS A 146 11.54 -20.63 -6.21
CA LYS A 146 12.28 -20.37 -4.95
C LYS A 146 13.78 -20.21 -5.15
N ALA A 147 14.36 -20.93 -6.11
CA ALA A 147 15.79 -20.84 -6.44
C ALA A 147 16.14 -19.45 -6.99
N LEU A 148 15.32 -18.91 -7.90
CA LEU A 148 15.51 -17.57 -8.46
C LEU A 148 15.39 -16.49 -7.37
N VAL A 149 14.38 -16.60 -6.52
CA VAL A 149 14.21 -15.66 -5.40
C VAL A 149 15.42 -15.68 -4.46
N LYS A 150 15.93 -16.88 -4.12
CA LYS A 150 17.14 -17.02 -3.29
C LYS A 150 18.37 -16.38 -3.94
N LEU A 151 18.55 -16.59 -5.24
CA LEU A 151 19.65 -15.97 -6.00
C LEU A 151 19.56 -14.45 -5.98
N CYS A 152 18.38 -13.87 -6.27
CA CYS A 152 18.16 -12.43 -6.23
C CYS A 152 18.44 -11.84 -4.84
N LEU A 153 17.96 -12.49 -3.78
CA LEU A 153 18.21 -12.06 -2.40
C LEU A 153 19.70 -12.14 -2.02
N MET A 154 20.44 -13.14 -2.56
CA MET A 154 21.88 -13.23 -2.34
C MET A 154 22.61 -12.07 -3.05
N ILE A 155 22.25 -11.76 -4.29
CA ILE A 155 22.81 -10.63 -5.05
C ILE A 155 22.53 -9.31 -4.31
N GLU A 156 21.30 -9.10 -3.86
CA GLU A 156 20.91 -7.93 -3.08
C GLU A 156 21.75 -7.78 -1.80
N ARG A 157 21.93 -8.85 -1.04
CA ARG A 157 22.75 -8.84 0.18
C ARG A 157 24.20 -8.45 -0.11
N VAL A 158 24.78 -9.00 -1.17
CA VAL A 158 26.15 -8.66 -1.58
C VAL A 158 26.24 -7.19 -1.99
N GLN A 159 25.31 -6.70 -2.82
CA GLN A 159 25.27 -5.28 -3.21
C GLN A 159 25.12 -4.37 -1.99
N ARG A 160 24.25 -4.72 -1.05
CA ARG A 160 24.04 -3.96 0.18
C ARG A 160 25.28 -3.86 1.05
N LEU A 161 26.10 -4.92 1.12
CA LEU A 161 27.38 -4.92 1.86
C LEU A 161 28.40 -3.95 1.27
N PHE A 162 28.46 -3.83 -0.06
CA PHE A 162 29.45 -2.99 -0.74
C PHE A 162 28.96 -1.55 -1.02
N LEU A 163 27.67 -1.37 -1.26
CA LEU A 163 27.10 -0.11 -1.77
C LEU A 163 26.16 0.57 -0.76
N GLY A 164 25.86 -0.08 0.36
CA GLY A 164 24.94 0.41 1.38
C GLY A 164 23.46 0.21 1.04
N ALA A 165 22.58 0.30 2.04
CA ALA A 165 21.14 0.04 1.91
C ALA A 165 20.38 1.06 1.05
N GLY A 166 20.91 2.25 0.85
CA GLY A 166 20.28 3.33 0.06
C GLY A 166 20.80 3.46 -1.37
N HIS A 167 21.53 2.44 -1.87
CA HIS A 167 22.04 2.45 -3.24
C HIS A 167 20.92 2.24 -4.26
N VAL A 168 20.85 3.11 -5.26
CA VAL A 168 19.93 2.96 -6.39
C VAL A 168 20.56 2.03 -7.43
N ALA A 169 19.95 0.89 -7.67
CA ALA A 169 20.43 -0.13 -8.60
C ALA A 169 20.13 0.28 -10.06
N LYS A 170 20.86 1.26 -10.58
CA LYS A 170 20.69 1.83 -11.95
C LYS A 170 20.71 0.81 -13.11
N GLY A 171 21.06 -0.45 -12.85
CA GLY A 171 21.07 -1.52 -13.85
C GLY A 171 19.76 -2.34 -13.94
N ILE A 172 18.81 -2.09 -13.06
CA ILE A 172 17.51 -2.80 -13.02
C ILE A 172 16.39 -1.94 -13.63
N ASP A 173 16.62 -0.64 -13.80
CA ASP A 173 15.65 0.33 -14.32
C ASP A 173 15.63 0.45 -15.86
N LYS A 174 16.19 -0.54 -16.60
CA LYS A 174 16.19 -0.55 -18.07
C LYS A 174 15.34 -1.69 -18.62
#